data_0c81d6928b10ade5b9dcc6839e903a59
#
_entry.id   0c81d6928b10ade5b9dcc6839e903a59
#
_cell.length_a   1.000
_cell.length_b   1.000
_cell.length_c   1.000
_cell.angle_alpha   90.00
_cell.angle_beta   90.00
_cell.angle_gamma   90.00
#
_symmetry.space_group_name_H-M   'P 1'
#
loop_
_entity.id
_entity.type
_entity.pdbx_description
1 polymer ?
#
loop_
_entity_poly.entity_id
_entity_poly.type
_entity_poly.pdbx_seq_one_letter_code
_entity_poly.pdbx_strand_id
1 'polypeptide(L)'
;MKKEFDGFYKKRNAPGLKEKASEMREILSDLELLNSFHNRASLDKWIEDARSLGDTDELKNYYAKNARNLITTWGGSLNDYASRTWAGLLNDYYAKRWEIYFDAVIGAAEKGIELNKDELKSRLATFEQEWVDSTTPVQIRCWIQLVICWKNTGRGLRNLSKPIFL
;
A
#
# COMPACT_ATOMS: atom_id res chain seq x y z
N MET A 1 -9.54 3.41 15.72
CA MET A 1 -8.34 3.83 14.96
C MET A 1 -8.54 5.15 14.19
N LYS A 2 -9.36 5.26 13.10
CA LYS A 2 -9.52 6.53 12.37
C LYS A 2 -9.95 7.70 13.26
N LYS A 3 -10.98 7.53 14.11
CA LYS A 3 -11.45 8.58 15.03
C LYS A 3 -10.38 9.05 16.00
N GLU A 4 -9.52 8.16 16.47
CA GLU A 4 -8.40 8.47 17.37
C GLU A 4 -7.32 9.25 16.64
N PHE A 5 -6.94 8.79 15.43
CA PHE A 5 -6.00 9.50 14.56
C PHE A 5 -6.47 10.93 14.27
N ASP A 6 -7.75 11.10 13.88
CA ASP A 6 -8.36 12.41 13.65
C ASP A 6 -8.35 13.27 14.92
N GLY A 7 -8.53 12.64 16.10
CA GLY A 7 -8.45 13.30 17.41
C GLY A 7 -7.05 13.81 17.72
N PHE A 8 -6.02 13.02 17.46
CA PHE A 8 -4.61 13.43 17.61
C PHE A 8 -4.22 14.52 16.62
N TYR A 9 -4.70 14.42 15.37
CA TYR A 9 -4.47 15.46 14.36
C TYR A 9 -5.03 16.82 14.80
N LYS A 10 -6.29 16.88 15.27
CA LYS A 10 -6.92 18.12 15.77
C LYS A 10 -6.16 18.72 16.94
N LYS A 11 -5.55 17.89 17.80
CA LYS A 11 -4.75 18.32 18.96
C LYS A 11 -3.28 18.58 18.62
N ARG A 12 -2.88 18.39 17.36
CA ARG A 12 -1.47 18.46 16.90
C ARG A 12 -0.54 17.58 17.74
N ASN A 13 -1.03 16.42 18.18
CA ASN A 13 -0.28 15.46 18.97
C ASN A 13 0.54 14.55 18.06
N ALA A 14 1.74 14.97 17.69
CA ALA A 14 2.64 14.20 16.83
C ALA A 14 3.02 12.81 17.39
N PRO A 15 3.31 12.61 18.68
CA PRO A 15 3.55 11.27 19.23
C PRO A 15 2.35 10.32 19.05
N GLY A 16 1.12 10.76 19.34
CA GLY A 16 -0.08 9.97 19.14
C GLY A 16 -0.36 9.65 17.67
N LEU A 17 -0.05 10.58 16.76
CA LEU A 17 -0.14 10.34 15.32
C LEU A 17 0.86 9.28 14.86
N LYS A 18 2.11 9.31 15.35
CA LYS A 18 3.14 8.30 15.04
C LYS A 18 2.73 6.91 15.52
N GLU A 19 2.21 6.81 16.74
CA GLU A 19 1.71 5.55 17.30
C GLU A 19 0.61 4.95 16.41
N LYS A 20 -0.42 5.74 16.07
CA LYS A 20 -1.51 5.27 15.21
C LYS A 20 -1.09 4.98 13.77
N ALA A 21 -0.13 5.71 13.23
CA ALA A 21 0.46 5.39 11.93
C ALA A 21 1.19 4.04 11.97
N SER A 22 1.90 3.72 13.07
CA SER A 22 2.53 2.42 13.26
C SER A 22 1.50 1.28 13.28
N GLU A 23 0.44 1.42 14.07
CA GLU A 23 -0.65 0.43 14.12
C GLU A 23 -1.29 0.22 12.73
N MET A 24 -1.49 1.29 11.95
CA MET A 24 -2.04 1.19 10.60
C MET A 24 -1.09 0.46 9.63
N ARG A 25 0.23 0.67 9.76
CA ARG A 25 1.25 -0.07 8.99
C ARG A 25 1.22 -1.56 9.30
N GLU A 26 1.11 -1.92 10.58
CA GLU A 26 0.99 -3.31 11.01
C GLU A 26 -0.24 -3.99 10.39
N ILE A 27 -1.40 -3.32 10.40
CA ILE A 27 -2.62 -3.84 9.76
C ILE A 27 -2.44 -4.03 8.26
N LEU A 28 -1.82 -3.08 7.56
CA LEU A 28 -1.56 -3.22 6.12
C LEU A 28 -0.62 -4.40 5.84
N SER A 29 0.39 -4.59 6.69
CA SER A 29 1.31 -5.74 6.60
C SER A 29 0.61 -7.07 6.84
N ASP A 30 -0.28 -7.13 7.82
CA ASP A 30 -1.07 -8.34 8.14
C ASP A 30 -2.05 -8.66 6.99
N LEU A 31 -2.70 -7.64 6.41
CA LEU A 31 -3.57 -7.81 5.24
C LEU A 31 -2.79 -8.28 4.01
N GLU A 32 -1.61 -7.73 3.76
CA GLU A 32 -0.71 -8.19 2.70
C GLU A 32 -0.37 -9.67 2.90
N LEU A 33 0.01 -10.05 4.12
CA LEU A 33 0.31 -11.43 4.46
C LEU A 33 -0.90 -12.34 4.23
N LEU A 34 -2.08 -11.98 4.73
CA LEU A 34 -3.30 -12.75 4.55
C LEU A 34 -3.65 -12.95 3.07
N ASN A 35 -3.53 -11.89 2.26
CA ASN A 35 -3.84 -11.97 0.83
C ASN A 35 -2.77 -12.75 0.05
N SER A 36 -1.52 -12.85 0.54
CA SER A 36 -0.46 -13.61 -0.11
C SER A 36 -0.70 -15.12 -0.14
N PHE A 37 -1.63 -15.64 0.67
CA PHE A 37 -2.07 -17.03 0.60
C PHE A 37 -3.00 -17.33 -0.58
N HIS A 38 -3.52 -16.30 -1.25
CA HIS A 38 -4.40 -16.43 -2.41
C HIS A 38 -3.67 -16.07 -3.71
N ASN A 39 -3.17 -17.06 -4.42
CA ASN A 39 -2.44 -16.87 -5.67
C ASN A 39 -3.28 -16.35 -6.87
N ARG A 40 -4.62 -16.33 -6.74
CA ARG A 40 -5.51 -15.87 -7.83
C ARG A 40 -5.75 -14.37 -7.85
N ALA A 41 -5.46 -13.67 -6.75
CA ALA A 41 -5.73 -12.26 -6.58
C ALA A 41 -4.43 -11.57 -6.09
N SER A 42 -3.44 -11.52 -6.97
CA SER A 42 -2.14 -10.93 -6.68
C SER A 42 -1.73 -9.97 -7.80
N LEU A 43 -1.00 -8.94 -7.42
CA LEU A 43 -0.56 -7.90 -8.35
C LEU A 43 0.41 -8.43 -9.40
N ASP A 44 1.34 -9.30 -9.01
CA ASP A 44 2.31 -9.90 -9.94
C ASP A 44 1.61 -10.68 -11.05
N LYS A 45 0.70 -11.57 -10.65
CA LYS A 45 -0.07 -12.36 -11.63
C LYS A 45 -0.87 -11.45 -12.57
N TRP A 46 -1.52 -10.43 -12.05
CA TRP A 46 -2.28 -9.48 -12.87
C TRP A 46 -1.40 -8.77 -13.89
N ILE A 47 -0.23 -8.32 -13.46
CA ILE A 47 0.73 -7.63 -14.35
C ILE A 47 1.35 -8.61 -15.35
N GLU A 48 1.70 -9.83 -14.91
CA GLU A 48 2.30 -10.84 -15.80
C GLU A 48 1.30 -11.33 -16.85
N ASP A 49 0.04 -11.57 -16.47
CA ASP A 49 -1.02 -11.92 -17.41
C ASP A 49 -1.20 -10.82 -18.48
N ALA A 50 -1.16 -9.55 -18.07
CA ALA A 50 -1.21 -8.43 -19.01
C ALA A 50 0.03 -8.38 -19.93
N ARG A 51 1.23 -8.57 -19.38
CA ARG A 51 2.47 -8.61 -20.18
C ARG A 51 2.46 -9.74 -21.21
N SER A 52 1.87 -10.87 -20.89
CA SER A 52 1.79 -12.03 -21.80
C SER A 52 1.00 -11.76 -23.08
N LEU A 53 0.22 -10.67 -23.16
CA LEU A 53 -0.50 -10.25 -24.36
C LEU A 53 0.40 -9.54 -25.38
N GLY A 54 1.61 -9.16 -25.01
CA GLY A 54 2.53 -8.42 -25.88
C GLY A 54 3.59 -9.33 -26.48
N ASP A 55 3.88 -9.13 -27.79
CA ASP A 55 4.93 -9.85 -28.49
C ASP A 55 6.29 -9.17 -28.38
N THR A 56 6.32 -7.84 -28.14
CA THR A 56 7.55 -7.05 -27.96
C THR A 56 7.64 -6.49 -26.55
N ASP A 57 8.83 -6.09 -26.11
CA ASP A 57 9.01 -5.50 -24.79
C ASP A 57 8.25 -4.17 -24.63
N GLU A 58 8.12 -3.40 -25.69
CA GLU A 58 7.30 -2.18 -25.69
C GLU A 58 5.82 -2.51 -25.43
N LEU A 59 5.27 -3.50 -26.13
CA LEU A 59 3.88 -3.93 -25.93
C LEU A 59 3.66 -4.55 -24.55
N LYS A 60 4.60 -5.35 -24.05
CA LYS A 60 4.55 -5.89 -22.68
C LYS A 60 4.51 -4.77 -21.64
N ASN A 61 5.34 -3.75 -21.79
CA ASN A 61 5.37 -2.60 -20.90
C ASN A 61 4.10 -1.76 -21.02
N TYR A 62 3.58 -1.57 -22.22
CA TYR A 62 2.31 -0.88 -22.46
C TYR A 62 1.14 -1.59 -21.76
N TYR A 63 1.01 -2.90 -21.91
CA TYR A 63 -0.04 -3.66 -21.24
C TYR A 63 0.13 -3.68 -19.72
N ALA A 64 1.37 -3.80 -19.21
CA ALA A 64 1.64 -3.72 -17.77
C ALA A 64 1.24 -2.35 -17.18
N LYS A 65 1.54 -1.26 -17.88
CA LYS A 65 1.12 0.10 -17.50
C LYS A 65 -0.40 0.21 -17.45
N ASN A 66 -1.10 -0.26 -18.50
CA ASN A 66 -2.55 -0.23 -18.55
C ASN A 66 -3.17 -1.08 -17.43
N ALA A 67 -2.59 -2.26 -17.15
CA ALA A 67 -3.03 -3.12 -16.06
C ALA A 67 -2.91 -2.45 -14.69
N ARG A 68 -1.82 -1.72 -14.43
CA ARG A 68 -1.66 -0.92 -13.21
C ARG A 68 -2.68 0.21 -13.14
N ASN A 69 -2.83 0.96 -14.22
CA ASN A 69 -3.81 2.05 -14.30
C ASN A 69 -5.23 1.58 -13.99
N LEU A 70 -5.66 0.47 -14.60
CA LEU A 70 -7.02 -0.07 -14.43
C LEU A 70 -7.40 -0.40 -12.99
N ILE A 71 -6.43 -0.80 -12.17
CA ILE A 71 -6.69 -1.17 -10.76
C ILE A 71 -6.43 -0.03 -9.77
N THR A 72 -5.96 1.13 -10.22
CA THR A 72 -5.61 2.26 -9.35
C THR A 72 -6.18 3.59 -9.85
N THR A 73 -5.54 4.21 -10.84
CA THR A 73 -5.82 5.60 -11.25
C THR A 73 -6.74 5.73 -12.46
N TRP A 74 -7.36 4.66 -12.90
CA TRP A 74 -8.29 4.72 -14.02
C TRP A 74 -9.46 5.66 -13.71
N GLY A 75 -9.64 6.66 -14.57
CA GLY A 75 -10.60 7.74 -14.32
C GLY A 75 -10.00 8.97 -13.64
N GLY A 76 -8.72 8.98 -13.33
CA GLY A 76 -7.97 10.11 -12.80
C GLY A 76 -7.18 9.82 -11.53
N SER A 77 -6.20 10.66 -11.27
CA SER A 77 -5.41 10.61 -10.05
C SER A 77 -6.29 10.74 -8.80
N LEU A 78 -5.91 10.07 -7.72
CA LEU A 78 -6.61 10.02 -6.44
C LEU A 78 -8.00 9.36 -6.49
N ASN A 79 -8.32 8.65 -7.55
CA ASN A 79 -9.65 8.06 -7.78
C ASN A 79 -9.67 6.56 -7.47
N ASP A 80 -8.85 5.93 -6.87
CA ASP A 80 -8.84 4.52 -6.41
C ASP A 80 -10.01 3.65 -6.96
N TYR A 81 -10.09 3.56 -8.28
CA TYR A 81 -11.24 3.05 -9.03
C TYR A 81 -11.63 1.61 -8.64
N ALA A 82 -10.66 0.75 -8.46
CA ALA A 82 -10.93 -0.68 -8.28
C ALA A 82 -10.98 -1.12 -6.81
N SER A 83 -10.40 -0.37 -5.88
CA SER A 83 -10.33 -0.68 -4.43
C SER A 83 -9.95 -2.13 -4.13
N ARG A 84 -8.91 -2.65 -4.80
CA ARG A 84 -8.48 -4.05 -4.67
C ARG A 84 -7.56 -4.25 -3.47
N THR A 85 -7.81 -5.31 -2.71
CA THR A 85 -6.97 -5.73 -1.57
C THR A 85 -6.11 -6.93 -1.96
N TRP A 86 -5.37 -6.84 -3.06
CA TRP A 86 -4.55 -7.93 -3.55
C TRP A 86 -3.16 -7.93 -2.90
N ALA A 87 -2.59 -9.12 -2.78
CA ALA A 87 -1.19 -9.26 -2.41
C ALA A 87 -0.29 -8.52 -3.41
N GLY A 88 0.73 -7.84 -2.90
CA GLY A 88 1.58 -6.95 -3.65
C GLY A 88 1.00 -5.54 -3.79
N LEU A 89 -0.28 -5.38 -4.07
CA LEU A 89 -0.91 -4.06 -4.22
C LEU A 89 -1.03 -3.31 -2.90
N LEU A 90 -1.37 -4.01 -1.82
CA LEU A 90 -1.45 -3.43 -0.48
C LEU A 90 -0.11 -2.85 -0.04
N ASN A 91 0.98 -3.58 -0.23
CA ASN A 91 2.30 -3.17 0.22
C ASN A 91 2.98 -2.19 -0.75
N ASP A 92 2.85 -2.42 -2.06
CA ASP A 92 3.58 -1.68 -3.09
C ASP A 92 2.92 -0.35 -3.47
N TYR A 93 1.60 -0.28 -3.35
CA TYR A 93 0.82 0.92 -3.71
C TYR A 93 0.17 1.57 -2.50
N TYR A 94 -0.73 0.86 -1.79
CA TYR A 94 -1.52 1.49 -0.71
C TYR A 94 -0.66 1.88 0.50
N ALA A 95 0.25 1.02 0.95
CA ALA A 95 1.12 1.36 2.07
C ALA A 95 1.98 2.59 1.77
N LYS A 96 2.50 2.72 0.53
CA LYS A 96 3.28 3.89 0.10
C LYS A 96 2.44 5.18 0.09
N ARG A 97 1.19 5.11 -0.37
CA ARG A 97 0.27 6.25 -0.30
C ARG A 97 0.00 6.67 1.15
N TRP A 98 -0.21 5.71 2.04
CA TRP A 98 -0.37 5.99 3.47
C TRP A 98 0.88 6.60 4.09
N GLU A 99 2.10 6.14 3.71
CA GLU A 99 3.34 6.76 4.18
C GLU A 99 3.43 8.24 3.78
N ILE A 100 3.15 8.58 2.53
CA ILE A 100 3.14 9.97 2.06
C ILE A 100 2.15 10.82 2.90
N TYR A 101 0.98 10.27 3.20
CA TYR A 101 -0.02 10.92 4.03
C TYR A 101 0.45 11.09 5.48
N PHE A 102 0.99 10.05 6.10
CA PHE A 102 1.48 10.09 7.48
C PHE A 102 2.63 11.08 7.64
N ASP A 103 3.59 11.06 6.73
CA ASP A 103 4.71 12.00 6.75
C ASP A 103 4.25 13.45 6.68
N ALA A 104 3.29 13.75 5.80
CA ALA A 104 2.75 15.09 5.67
C ALA A 104 2.01 15.53 6.94
N VAL A 105 1.13 14.67 7.49
CA VAL A 105 0.31 14.99 8.67
C VAL A 105 1.17 15.11 9.94
N ILE A 106 2.07 14.17 10.15
CA ILE A 106 2.97 14.16 11.31
C ILE A 106 3.93 15.35 11.24
N GLY A 107 4.52 15.60 10.06
CA GLY A 107 5.43 16.73 9.88
C GLY A 107 4.75 18.09 10.08
N ALA A 108 3.49 18.25 9.68
CA ALA A 108 2.71 19.44 9.97
C ALA A 108 2.45 19.61 11.48
N ALA A 109 2.09 18.50 12.16
CA ALA A 109 1.86 18.51 13.61
C ALA A 109 3.12 18.84 14.41
N GLU A 110 4.28 18.29 14.03
CA GLU A 110 5.59 18.58 14.66
C GLU A 110 5.99 20.04 14.53
N LYS A 111 5.71 20.64 13.37
CA LYS A 111 6.00 22.06 13.11
C LYS A 111 4.92 23.01 13.67
N GLY A 112 3.83 22.49 14.20
CA GLY A 112 2.70 23.29 14.68
C GLY A 112 1.95 24.06 13.60
N ILE A 113 2.07 23.68 12.32
CA ILE A 113 1.43 24.30 11.17
C ILE A 113 0.23 23.50 10.67
N GLU A 114 -0.57 24.09 9.80
CA GLU A 114 -1.63 23.36 9.11
C GLU A 114 -1.07 22.52 7.96
N LEU A 115 -1.74 21.39 7.70
CA LEU A 115 -1.40 20.52 6.58
C LEU A 115 -1.64 21.25 5.24
N ASN A 116 -0.61 21.33 4.43
CA ASN A 116 -0.72 21.80 3.05
C ASN A 116 -1.36 20.69 2.19
N LYS A 117 -2.67 20.81 1.98
CA LYS A 117 -3.45 19.80 1.25
C LYS A 117 -3.10 19.74 -0.24
N ASP A 118 -2.72 20.85 -0.85
CA ASP A 118 -2.40 20.90 -2.28
C ASP A 118 -1.03 20.28 -2.54
N GLU A 119 -0.08 20.50 -1.67
CA GLU A 119 1.21 19.82 -1.70
C GLU A 119 1.06 18.29 -1.50
N LEU A 120 0.24 17.89 -0.52
CA LEU A 120 -0.05 16.46 -0.28
C LEU A 120 -0.69 15.81 -1.52
N LYS A 121 -1.68 16.45 -2.13
CA LYS A 121 -2.30 15.96 -3.37
C LYS A 121 -1.30 15.84 -4.50
N SER A 122 -0.42 16.83 -4.67
CA SER A 122 0.62 16.81 -5.69
C SER A 122 1.58 15.64 -5.49
N ARG A 123 2.05 15.42 -4.25
CA ARG A 123 2.94 14.30 -3.90
C ARG A 123 2.29 12.94 -4.15
N LEU A 124 1.02 12.78 -3.77
CA LEU A 124 0.27 11.56 -4.03
C LEU A 124 0.08 11.33 -5.53
N ALA A 125 -0.30 12.35 -6.30
CA ALA A 125 -0.48 12.24 -7.75
C ALA A 125 0.83 11.88 -8.47
N THR A 126 1.95 12.47 -8.06
CA THR A 126 3.28 12.13 -8.58
C THR A 126 3.61 10.67 -8.32
N PHE A 127 3.46 10.21 -7.08
CA PHE A 127 3.69 8.80 -6.73
C PHE A 127 2.80 7.86 -7.56
N GLU A 128 1.51 8.15 -7.68
CA GLU A 128 0.56 7.33 -8.44
C GLU A 128 0.98 7.20 -9.91
N GLN A 129 1.40 8.31 -10.52
CA GLN A 129 1.86 8.31 -11.91
C GLN A 129 3.17 7.52 -12.07
N GLU A 130 4.14 7.73 -11.19
CA GLU A 130 5.41 6.99 -11.17
C GLU A 130 5.18 5.49 -11.00
N TRP A 131 4.25 5.11 -10.12
CA TRP A 131 3.91 3.72 -9.89
C TRP A 131 3.24 3.07 -11.10
N VAL A 132 2.34 3.78 -11.78
CA VAL A 132 1.68 3.31 -13.02
C VAL A 132 2.71 3.15 -14.15
N ASP A 133 3.64 4.08 -14.27
CA ASP A 133 4.69 4.09 -15.31
C ASP A 133 5.85 3.12 -15.01
N SER A 134 5.90 2.55 -13.81
CA SER A 134 6.98 1.64 -13.41
C SER A 134 7.00 0.38 -14.27
N THR A 135 8.19 0.04 -14.74
CA THR A 135 8.48 -1.24 -15.41
C THR A 135 9.08 -2.26 -14.45
N THR A 136 9.30 -1.90 -13.19
CA THR A 136 9.89 -2.77 -12.18
C THR A 136 8.99 -3.99 -11.96
N PRO A 137 9.54 -5.21 -11.97
CA PRO A 137 8.78 -6.40 -11.61
C PRO A 137 8.23 -6.28 -10.19
N VAL A 138 6.98 -6.66 -10.02
CA VAL A 138 6.36 -6.71 -8.70
C VAL A 138 6.96 -7.87 -7.92
N GLN A 139 7.59 -7.56 -6.80
CA GLN A 139 8.11 -8.58 -5.90
C GLN A 139 7.04 -8.96 -4.89
N ILE A 140 6.38 -10.09 -5.10
CA ILE A 140 5.60 -10.72 -4.03
C ILE A 140 6.56 -11.45 -3.11
N ARG A 141 6.46 -11.19 -1.83
CA ARG A 141 7.12 -12.01 -0.82
C ARG A 141 6.47 -13.39 -0.87
N CYS A 142 7.10 -14.31 -1.60
CA CYS A 142 6.65 -15.68 -1.68
C CYS A 142 6.51 -16.26 -0.27
N TRP A 143 5.44 -17.00 -0.02
CA TRP A 143 5.16 -17.66 1.26
C TRP A 143 6.38 -18.45 1.80
N ILE A 144 7.17 -19.05 0.93
CA ILE A 144 8.40 -19.78 1.29
C ILE A 144 9.43 -18.84 1.96
N GLN A 145 9.60 -17.61 1.47
CA GLN A 145 10.50 -16.63 2.09
C GLN A 145 9.97 -16.13 3.44
N LEU A 146 8.64 -16.03 3.59
CA LEU A 146 8.02 -15.65 4.85
C LEU A 146 8.15 -16.74 5.92
N VAL A 147 8.01 -18.02 5.55
CA VAL A 147 8.24 -19.17 6.45
C VAL A 147 9.71 -19.24 6.88
N ILE A 148 10.64 -18.95 5.98
CA ILE A 148 12.07 -18.90 6.31
C ILE A 148 12.37 -17.72 7.24
N CYS A 149 11.83 -16.56 6.95
CA CYS A 149 11.97 -15.37 7.80
C CYS A 149 11.33 -15.60 9.18
N TRP A 150 10.16 -16.22 9.24
CA TRP A 150 9.49 -16.59 10.49
C TRP A 150 10.30 -17.54 11.34
N LYS A 151 10.88 -18.61 10.74
CA LYS A 151 11.77 -19.54 11.44
C LYS A 151 13.01 -18.84 12.00
N ASN A 152 13.55 -17.85 11.29
CA ASN A 152 14.78 -17.16 11.67
C ASN A 152 14.56 -16.02 12.68
N THR A 153 13.36 -15.42 12.74
CA THR A 153 13.09 -14.27 13.63
C THR A 153 12.41 -14.64 14.95
N GLY A 154 11.94 -15.89 15.11
CA GLY A 154 11.31 -16.39 16.35
C GLY A 154 10.02 -15.64 16.75
N ARG A 155 9.49 -14.76 15.91
CA ARG A 155 8.22 -14.07 16.15
C ARG A 155 7.06 -15.01 15.82
N GLY A 156 6.67 -15.81 16.80
CA GLY A 156 5.51 -16.67 16.69
C GLY A 156 4.21 -15.87 16.59
N LEU A 157 3.20 -16.49 15.99
CA LEU A 157 1.79 -16.05 15.84
C LEU A 157 1.06 -15.77 17.19
N ARG A 158 1.74 -15.23 18.19
CA ARG A 158 1.17 -15.07 19.55
C ARG A 158 0.01 -14.09 19.64
N ASN A 159 -0.34 -13.36 18.59
CA ASN A 159 -1.41 -12.35 18.62
C ASN A 159 -2.61 -12.65 17.71
N LEU A 160 -2.67 -13.80 17.04
CA LEU A 160 -3.84 -14.20 16.24
C LEU A 160 -4.94 -14.92 17.04
N SER A 161 -4.82 -14.98 18.37
CA SER A 161 -5.79 -15.71 19.23
C SER A 161 -6.98 -14.87 19.70
N LYS A 162 -7.16 -13.66 19.21
CA LYS A 162 -8.43 -12.93 19.48
C LYS A 162 -9.38 -13.18 18.31
N PRO A 163 -10.55 -13.83 18.54
CA PRO A 163 -11.53 -14.02 17.50
C PRO A 163 -12.03 -12.67 17.02
N ILE A 164 -11.88 -12.39 15.73
CA ILE A 164 -12.59 -11.31 15.06
C ILE A 164 -14.00 -11.84 14.86
N PHE A 165 -14.90 -11.53 15.77
CA PHE A 165 -16.32 -11.72 15.54
C PHE A 165 -16.80 -10.69 14.51
N LEU A 166 -17.52 -11.21 13.54
CA LEU A 166 -18.22 -10.55 12.43
C LEU A 166 -19.04 -9.31 12.85
#